data_f7d7e0b93e77abf9b2de1b26183955b3
#
_entry.id   f7d7e0b93e77abf9b2de1b26183955b3
#
_cell.length_a   1.000
_cell.length_b   1.000
_cell.length_c   1.000
_cell.angle_alpha   90.00
_cell.angle_beta   90.00
_cell.angle_gamma   90.00
#
_symmetry.space_group_name_H-M   'P 1'
#
loop_
_entity.id
_entity.type
_entity.pdbx_description
1 polymer ?
#
loop_
_entity_poly.entity_id
_entity_poly.type
_entity_poly.pdbx_seq_one_letter_code
_entity_poly.pdbx_strand_id
1 'polypeptide(L)'
;MLREAAAEVRTLLEERGLVGLPKTTGNRGIHVYVRLLPRWSSYDVRAAAVAVARELERRRPDLCTAAWWKEERGTRVFVDFNQNAPHKTVFGAWSVRARAGAQVSTPFAWHELGDIHPDELTMATVPARLAAGGDPWDAAAPQALDALLELVERDQAAGLPDAPWPPVYPKMPGEPPRVAPSRARRSD
;
A
#
# COMPACT_ATOMS: atom_id res chain seq x y z
N MET A 1 15.92 -3.90 6.30
CA MET A 1 14.85 -4.75 5.69
C MET A 1 13.66 -3.94 5.15
N LEU A 2 12.82 -3.25 5.98
CA LEU A 2 11.62 -2.57 5.43
C LEU A 2 11.97 -1.45 4.42
N ARG A 3 12.94 -0.58 4.75
CA ARG A 3 13.41 0.48 3.85
C ARG A 3 14.03 -0.10 2.58
N GLU A 4 14.76 -1.18 2.70
CA GLU A 4 15.36 -1.90 1.57
C GLU A 4 14.27 -2.50 0.67
N ALA A 5 13.25 -3.15 1.24
CA ALA A 5 12.11 -3.64 0.47
C ALA A 5 11.35 -2.49 -0.23
N ALA A 6 11.20 -1.33 0.42
CA ALA A 6 10.60 -0.17 -0.22
C ALA A 6 11.45 0.38 -1.38
N ALA A 7 12.79 0.33 -1.26
CA ALA A 7 13.70 0.69 -2.35
C ALA A 7 13.57 -0.27 -3.54
N GLU A 8 13.42 -1.59 -3.29
CA GLU A 8 13.18 -2.58 -4.35
C GLU A 8 11.84 -2.33 -5.07
N VAL A 9 10.78 -1.96 -4.31
CA VAL A 9 9.49 -1.55 -4.92
C VAL A 9 9.70 -0.33 -5.81
N ARG A 10 10.44 0.68 -5.34
CA ARG A 10 10.77 1.86 -6.13
C ARG A 10 11.49 1.48 -7.42
N THR A 11 12.55 0.70 -7.34
CA THR A 11 13.35 0.27 -8.49
C THR A 11 12.49 -0.46 -9.51
N LEU A 12 11.65 -1.41 -9.09
CA LEU A 12 10.74 -2.13 -9.98
C LEU A 12 9.76 -1.20 -10.69
N LEU A 13 9.18 -0.23 -9.98
CA LEU A 13 8.27 0.74 -10.56
C LEU A 13 8.97 1.63 -11.58
N GLU A 14 10.16 2.16 -11.24
CA GLU A 14 10.97 3.01 -12.13
C GLU A 14 11.39 2.28 -13.42
N GLU A 15 11.80 1.01 -13.33
CA GLU A 15 12.08 0.14 -14.49
C GLU A 15 10.87 -0.05 -15.41
N ARG A 16 9.66 0.10 -14.88
CA ARG A 16 8.38 0.03 -15.60
C ARG A 16 7.84 1.41 -16.01
N GLY A 17 8.65 2.45 -15.86
CA GLY A 17 8.27 3.81 -16.20
C GLY A 17 7.24 4.43 -15.27
N LEU A 18 7.10 3.89 -14.05
CA LEU A 18 6.14 4.33 -13.05
C LEU A 18 6.82 5.04 -11.88
N VAL A 19 6.17 6.07 -11.38
CA VAL A 19 6.60 6.80 -10.19
C VAL A 19 5.79 6.33 -8.98
N GLY A 20 6.47 5.72 -8.02
CA GLY A 20 5.89 5.35 -6.74
C GLY A 20 5.91 6.53 -5.76
N LEU A 21 4.88 6.63 -4.95
CA LEU A 21 4.65 7.69 -3.97
C LEU A 21 4.68 7.08 -2.56
N PRO A 22 5.79 7.19 -1.83
CA PRO A 22 5.94 6.57 -0.53
C PRO A 22 5.29 7.39 0.58
N LYS A 23 4.75 6.70 1.59
CA LYS A 23 4.36 7.28 2.86
C LYS A 23 4.56 6.30 4.01
N THR A 24 4.72 6.80 5.22
CA THR A 24 4.63 5.96 6.42
C THR A 24 3.19 5.51 6.63
N THR A 25 2.99 4.40 7.33
CA THR A 25 1.64 3.95 7.68
C THR A 25 1.10 4.62 8.95
N GLY A 26 1.88 5.49 9.59
CA GLY A 26 1.62 5.94 10.96
C GLY A 26 1.80 4.79 11.98
N ASN A 27 2.53 3.75 11.60
CA ASN A 27 2.94 2.60 12.41
C ASN A 27 4.33 2.15 11.90
N ARG A 28 4.55 0.85 11.73
CA ARG A 28 5.85 0.27 11.35
C ARG A 28 6.06 0.13 9.84
N GLY A 29 5.01 0.25 9.04
CA GLY A 29 5.05 -0.03 7.61
C GLY A 29 5.31 1.21 6.74
N ILE A 30 5.63 0.94 5.48
CA ILE A 30 5.64 1.92 4.40
C ILE A 30 4.59 1.49 3.37
N HIS A 31 3.79 2.44 2.90
CA HIS A 31 2.95 2.26 1.73
C HIS A 31 3.61 2.94 0.53
N VAL A 32 3.54 2.32 -0.62
CA VAL A 32 3.92 2.93 -1.89
C VAL A 32 2.68 3.00 -2.77
N TYR A 33 2.28 4.20 -3.15
CA TYR A 33 1.14 4.45 -4.02
C TYR A 33 1.61 4.71 -5.45
N VAL A 34 0.77 4.39 -6.41
CA VAL A 34 0.90 4.84 -7.80
C VAL A 34 -0.39 5.57 -8.14
N ARG A 35 -0.29 6.82 -8.57
CA ARG A 35 -1.45 7.59 -9.03
C ARG A 35 -1.80 7.13 -10.43
N LEU A 36 -2.96 6.51 -10.59
CA LEU A 36 -3.39 5.94 -11.86
C LEU A 36 -4.42 6.82 -12.58
N LEU A 37 -4.42 6.76 -13.91
CA LEU A 37 -5.53 7.22 -14.72
C LEU A 37 -6.80 6.42 -14.36
N PRO A 38 -8.01 7.00 -14.39
CA PRO A 38 -9.25 6.34 -13.98
C PRO A 38 -9.79 5.39 -15.06
N ARG A 39 -8.99 4.40 -15.47
CA ARG A 39 -9.32 3.44 -16.55
C ARG A 39 -9.43 2.00 -16.10
N TRP A 40 -8.84 1.67 -14.94
CA TRP A 40 -8.74 0.29 -14.44
C TRP A 40 -9.61 0.09 -13.21
N SER A 41 -10.14 -1.11 -13.10
CA SER A 41 -10.91 -1.53 -11.94
C SER A 41 -9.98 -1.88 -10.76
N SER A 42 -10.57 -1.97 -9.56
CA SER A 42 -9.84 -2.47 -8.39
C SER A 42 -9.34 -3.91 -8.57
N TYR A 43 -9.98 -4.69 -9.44
CA TYR A 43 -9.53 -6.05 -9.78
C TYR A 43 -8.24 -6.02 -10.58
N ASP A 44 -8.14 -5.16 -11.59
CA ASP A 44 -6.94 -4.99 -12.40
C ASP A 44 -5.77 -4.47 -11.54
N VAL A 45 -6.04 -3.46 -10.71
CA VAL A 45 -5.04 -2.89 -9.79
C VAL A 45 -4.55 -3.92 -8.79
N ARG A 46 -5.45 -4.74 -8.24
CA ARG A 46 -5.06 -5.82 -7.33
C ARG A 46 -4.23 -6.89 -8.05
N ALA A 47 -4.63 -7.31 -9.24
CA ALA A 47 -3.86 -8.27 -10.04
C ALA A 47 -2.43 -7.77 -10.30
N ALA A 48 -2.29 -6.51 -10.70
CA ALA A 48 -0.99 -5.87 -10.86
C ALA A 48 -0.18 -5.85 -9.57
N ALA A 49 -0.80 -5.53 -8.43
CA ALA A 49 -0.13 -5.53 -7.13
C ALA A 49 0.33 -6.95 -6.71
N VAL A 50 -0.44 -7.99 -7.02
CA VAL A 50 -0.04 -9.40 -6.82
C VAL A 50 1.19 -9.72 -7.66
N ALA A 51 1.19 -9.35 -8.95
CA ALA A 51 2.30 -9.61 -9.86
C ALA A 51 3.57 -8.84 -9.43
N VAL A 52 3.43 -7.60 -8.96
CA VAL A 52 4.55 -6.83 -8.35
C VAL A 52 5.10 -7.55 -7.12
N ALA A 53 4.25 -8.03 -6.22
CA ALA A 53 4.70 -8.73 -5.01
C ALA A 53 5.47 -10.02 -5.34
N ARG A 54 4.99 -10.79 -6.33
CA ARG A 54 5.66 -12.00 -6.83
C ARG A 54 6.99 -11.69 -7.50
N GLU A 55 7.04 -10.63 -8.30
CA GLU A 55 8.28 -10.19 -8.95
C GLU A 55 9.34 -9.79 -7.92
N LEU A 56 8.94 -9.06 -6.86
CA LEU A 56 9.84 -8.70 -5.77
C LEU A 56 10.32 -9.92 -4.98
N GLU A 57 9.45 -10.88 -4.70
CA GLU A 57 9.85 -12.15 -4.07
C GLU A 57 10.83 -12.94 -4.95
N ARG A 58 10.62 -12.96 -6.28
CA ARG A 58 11.52 -13.61 -7.22
C ARG A 58 12.89 -12.94 -7.28
N ARG A 59 12.96 -11.61 -7.23
CA ARG A 59 14.23 -10.84 -7.24
C ARG A 59 14.97 -10.91 -5.91
N ARG A 60 14.23 -10.83 -4.82
CA ARG A 60 14.77 -10.76 -3.46
C ARG A 60 14.04 -11.73 -2.54
N PRO A 61 14.22 -13.06 -2.75
CA PRO A 61 13.56 -14.10 -1.95
C PRO A 61 14.06 -14.13 -0.49
N ASP A 62 15.19 -13.52 -0.23
CA ASP A 62 15.75 -13.29 1.11
C ASP A 62 15.04 -12.17 1.89
N LEU A 63 14.51 -11.18 1.17
CA LEU A 63 14.00 -9.94 1.73
C LEU A 63 12.47 -9.81 1.66
N CYS A 64 11.87 -10.13 0.51
CA CYS A 64 10.46 -9.92 0.21
C CYS A 64 9.69 -11.24 0.12
N THR A 65 8.40 -11.17 0.42
CA THR A 65 7.49 -12.31 0.20
C THR A 65 6.09 -11.85 -0.21
N ALA A 66 5.49 -12.61 -1.13
CA ALA A 66 4.08 -12.52 -1.52
C ALA A 66 3.20 -13.51 -0.74
N ALA A 67 3.75 -14.30 0.17
CA ALA A 67 3.04 -15.34 0.91
C ALA A 67 1.91 -14.76 1.75
N TRP A 68 0.68 -15.20 1.47
CA TRP A 68 -0.49 -14.73 2.20
C TRP A 68 -0.49 -15.17 3.66
N TRP A 69 -0.08 -16.41 3.93
CA TRP A 69 -0.07 -16.98 5.27
C TRP A 69 1.14 -16.49 6.07
N LYS A 70 0.89 -16.04 7.29
CA LYS A 70 1.94 -15.46 8.15
C LYS A 70 3.04 -16.44 8.45
N GLU A 71 2.69 -17.71 8.60
CA GLU A 71 3.58 -18.83 8.92
C GLU A 71 4.64 -19.07 7.83
N GLU A 72 4.32 -18.69 6.59
CA GLU A 72 5.19 -18.85 5.42
C GLU A 72 6.15 -17.67 5.19
N ARG A 73 5.92 -16.55 5.89
CA ARG A 73 6.68 -15.32 5.66
C ARG A 73 8.08 -15.33 6.27
N GLY A 74 8.27 -16.07 7.36
CA GLY A 74 9.51 -16.00 8.14
C GLY A 74 9.79 -14.58 8.61
N THR A 75 11.01 -14.10 8.43
CA THR A 75 11.44 -12.73 8.77
C THR A 75 11.29 -11.75 7.61
N ARG A 76 10.81 -12.21 6.44
CA ARG A 76 10.72 -11.41 5.22
C ARG A 76 9.64 -10.32 5.32
N VAL A 77 9.81 -9.29 4.52
CA VAL A 77 8.82 -8.21 4.37
C VAL A 77 7.69 -8.69 3.47
N PHE A 78 6.48 -8.73 4.01
CA PHE A 78 5.29 -9.02 3.21
C PHE A 78 4.92 -7.82 2.34
N VAL A 79 4.91 -8.02 1.03
CA VAL A 79 4.44 -7.05 0.05
C VAL A 79 2.92 -7.20 -0.08
N ASP A 80 2.18 -6.40 0.69
CA ASP A 80 0.72 -6.51 0.79
C ASP A 80 0.03 -5.95 -0.45
N PHE A 81 -0.62 -6.81 -1.20
CA PHE A 81 -1.41 -6.51 -2.39
C PHE A 81 -2.90 -6.40 -2.13
N ASN A 82 -3.40 -6.95 -1.02
CA ASN A 82 -4.83 -7.08 -0.78
C ASN A 82 -5.53 -5.79 -0.32
N GLN A 83 -4.75 -4.74 -0.03
CA GLN A 83 -5.33 -3.43 0.24
C GLN A 83 -5.97 -2.78 -1.02
N ASN A 84 -5.67 -3.31 -2.21
CA ASN A 84 -6.28 -2.89 -3.47
C ASN A 84 -7.63 -3.58 -3.76
N ALA A 85 -8.09 -4.50 -2.92
CA ALA A 85 -9.37 -5.15 -3.08
C ALA A 85 -10.55 -4.16 -2.87
N PRO A 86 -11.67 -4.28 -3.62
CA PRO A 86 -12.74 -3.28 -3.65
C PRO A 86 -13.38 -2.95 -2.30
N HIS A 87 -13.35 -3.89 -1.35
CA HIS A 87 -13.96 -3.76 -0.02
C HIS A 87 -12.96 -3.35 1.07
N LYS A 88 -11.70 -3.06 0.69
CA LYS A 88 -10.66 -2.65 1.64
C LYS A 88 -10.55 -1.15 1.73
N THR A 89 -10.18 -0.70 2.91
CA THR A 89 -9.83 0.69 3.18
C THR A 89 -8.36 0.77 3.55
N VAL A 90 -7.68 1.78 3.03
CA VAL A 90 -6.30 2.08 3.37
C VAL A 90 -6.26 3.36 4.18
N PHE A 91 -5.38 3.40 5.16
CA PHE A 91 -5.19 4.59 5.97
C PHE A 91 -4.65 5.73 5.09
N GLY A 92 -5.41 6.81 4.98
CA GLY A 92 -5.10 7.94 4.10
C GLY A 92 -3.79 8.65 4.45
N ALA A 93 -3.23 9.37 3.49
CA ALA A 93 -2.15 10.32 3.74
C ALA A 93 -2.62 11.39 4.73
N TRP A 94 -1.71 11.87 5.55
CA TRP A 94 -1.93 12.91 6.57
C TRP A 94 -2.93 12.53 7.68
N SER A 95 -3.33 11.26 7.77
CA SER A 95 -4.24 10.76 8.80
C SER A 95 -3.49 10.36 10.05
N VAL A 96 -4.06 10.73 11.21
CA VAL A 96 -3.52 10.38 12.53
C VAL A 96 -3.96 8.98 12.93
N ARG A 97 -3.03 8.16 13.38
CA ARG A 97 -3.34 6.86 13.97
C ARG A 97 -3.83 7.02 15.42
N ALA A 98 -4.92 6.34 15.76
CA ALA A 98 -5.44 6.27 17.12
C ALA A 98 -4.55 5.34 17.98
N ARG A 99 -3.34 5.79 18.29
CA ARG A 99 -2.32 5.09 19.10
C ARG A 99 -1.62 6.06 20.04
N ALA A 100 -1.01 5.52 21.09
CA ALA A 100 -0.07 6.30 21.89
C ALA A 100 1.03 6.89 20.99
N GLY A 101 1.30 8.18 21.12
CA GLY A 101 2.22 8.92 20.24
C GLY A 101 1.55 9.62 19.06
N ALA A 102 0.28 9.31 18.74
CA ALA A 102 -0.50 9.98 17.69
C ALA A 102 0.26 10.15 16.37
N GLN A 103 0.94 9.08 15.91
CA GLN A 103 1.70 9.10 14.67
C GLN A 103 0.80 9.38 13.47
N VAL A 104 1.35 10.13 12.53
CA VAL A 104 0.68 10.51 11.28
C VAL A 104 1.17 9.63 10.14
N SER A 105 0.26 9.18 9.31
CA SER A 105 0.55 8.51 8.04
C SER A 105 1.07 9.53 7.03
N THR A 106 2.38 9.75 7.00
CA THR A 106 3.02 10.90 6.38
C THR A 106 3.67 10.56 5.05
N PRO A 107 3.28 11.20 3.95
CA PRO A 107 4.02 11.22 2.70
C PRO A 107 5.46 11.72 2.89
N PHE A 108 6.40 11.16 2.14
CA PHE A 108 7.77 11.60 2.13
C PHE A 108 8.39 11.40 0.73
N ALA A 109 9.46 12.12 0.44
CA ALA A 109 10.18 11.97 -0.82
C ALA A 109 11.16 10.79 -0.74
N TRP A 110 11.42 10.12 -1.87
CA TRP A 110 12.28 8.94 -1.90
C TRP A 110 13.70 9.16 -1.35
N HIS A 111 14.23 10.37 -1.47
CA HIS A 111 15.55 10.67 -0.91
C HIS A 111 15.57 10.66 0.63
N GLU A 112 14.41 10.79 1.28
CA GLU A 112 14.26 10.75 2.74
C GLU A 112 14.16 9.31 3.29
N LEU A 113 14.06 8.30 2.41
CA LEU A 113 13.81 6.91 2.82
C LEU A 113 14.82 6.39 3.86
N GLY A 114 16.07 6.83 3.77
CA GLY A 114 17.14 6.48 4.71
C GLY A 114 16.93 7.03 6.13
N ASP A 115 16.38 8.23 6.20
CA ASP A 115 16.34 9.03 7.42
C ASP A 115 14.95 9.19 8.02
N ILE A 116 13.89 8.71 7.33
CA ILE A 116 12.54 8.84 7.83
C ILE A 116 12.30 7.97 9.07
N HIS A 117 11.87 8.58 10.15
CA HIS A 117 11.56 7.92 11.41
C HIS A 117 10.07 8.05 11.73
N PRO A 118 9.25 6.98 11.58
CA PRO A 118 7.81 7.04 11.80
C PRO A 118 7.41 7.53 13.20
N ASP A 119 8.23 7.26 14.21
CA ASP A 119 7.94 7.66 15.60
C ASP A 119 8.06 9.18 15.82
N GLU A 120 8.79 9.88 14.96
CA GLU A 120 8.95 11.33 14.98
C GLU A 120 7.83 12.06 14.21
N LEU A 121 7.07 11.32 13.40
CA LEU A 121 5.99 11.87 12.56
C LEU A 121 4.66 11.83 13.32
N THR A 122 4.45 12.81 14.16
CA THR A 122 3.29 12.92 15.06
C THR A 122 2.40 14.10 14.72
N MET A 123 1.23 14.19 15.35
CA MET A 123 0.36 15.37 15.26
C MET A 123 1.07 16.68 15.64
N ALA A 124 2.09 16.62 16.50
CA ALA A 124 2.84 17.79 16.93
C ALA A 124 3.90 18.24 15.90
N THR A 125 4.52 17.31 15.18
CA THR A 125 5.67 17.59 14.31
C THR A 125 5.30 17.73 12.83
N VAL A 126 4.32 16.96 12.35
CA VAL A 126 3.94 16.93 10.93
C VAL A 126 3.39 18.26 10.40
N PRO A 127 2.64 19.07 11.13
CA PRO A 127 2.19 20.38 10.64
C PRO A 127 3.34 21.31 10.25
N ALA A 128 4.39 21.37 11.08
CA ALA A 128 5.57 22.19 10.78
C ALA A 128 6.35 21.64 9.57
N ARG A 129 6.48 20.31 9.47
CA ARG A 129 7.10 19.65 8.33
C ARG A 129 6.36 19.97 7.02
N LEU A 130 5.02 19.87 7.02
CA LEU A 130 4.20 20.15 5.85
C LEU A 130 4.29 21.65 5.44
N ALA A 131 4.30 22.56 6.41
CA ALA A 131 4.45 23.98 6.16
C ALA A 131 5.82 24.32 5.56
N ALA A 132 6.88 23.63 5.94
CA ALA A 132 8.24 23.86 5.46
C ALA A 132 8.52 23.26 4.07
N GLY A 133 8.00 22.07 3.79
CA GLY A 133 8.35 21.28 2.58
C GLY A 133 7.20 21.04 1.61
N GLY A 134 5.95 21.38 1.96
CA GLY A 134 4.78 21.02 1.16
C GLY A 134 4.45 19.54 1.14
N ASP A 135 3.48 19.16 0.32
CA ASP A 135 3.14 17.75 0.08
C ASP A 135 4.01 17.19 -1.06
N PRO A 136 4.88 16.19 -0.80
CA PRO A 136 5.71 15.61 -1.84
C PRO A 136 4.91 14.89 -2.95
N TRP A 137 3.62 14.69 -2.76
CA TRP A 137 2.74 14.04 -3.72
C TRP A 137 2.01 15.01 -4.68
N ASP A 138 2.03 16.31 -4.41
CA ASP A 138 1.26 17.31 -5.16
C ASP A 138 1.58 17.30 -6.66
N ALA A 139 2.84 17.14 -7.01
CA ALA A 139 3.30 17.13 -8.40
C ALA A 139 3.09 15.79 -9.14
N ALA A 140 2.52 14.76 -8.48
CA ALA A 140 2.38 13.44 -9.07
C ALA A 140 1.32 13.43 -10.17
N ALA A 141 1.70 13.11 -11.41
CA ALA A 141 0.78 12.93 -12.52
C ALA A 141 0.13 11.54 -12.51
N PRO A 142 -1.12 11.40 -13.00
CA PRO A 142 -1.73 10.09 -13.23
C PRO A 142 -0.98 9.30 -14.30
N GLN A 143 -0.80 8.00 -14.07
CA GLN A 143 0.02 7.10 -14.87
C GLN A 143 -0.81 5.92 -15.39
N ALA A 144 -0.31 5.26 -16.44
CA ALA A 144 -0.90 4.06 -16.99
C ALA A 144 -0.46 2.81 -16.20
N LEU A 145 -1.36 1.83 -16.07
CA LEU A 145 -1.06 0.57 -15.37
C LEU A 145 -0.47 -0.49 -16.29
N ASP A 146 -0.51 -0.27 -17.60
CA ASP A 146 -0.24 -1.26 -18.65
C ASP A 146 1.06 -2.05 -18.41
N ALA A 147 2.16 -1.36 -18.09
CA ALA A 147 3.46 -1.99 -17.84
C ALA A 147 3.48 -2.97 -16.65
N LEU A 148 2.56 -2.81 -15.69
CA LEU A 148 2.38 -3.78 -14.60
C LEU A 148 1.44 -4.91 -15.00
N LEU A 149 0.51 -4.69 -15.92
CA LEU A 149 -0.35 -5.74 -16.46
C LEU A 149 0.43 -6.75 -17.29
N GLU A 150 1.54 -6.36 -17.94
CA GLU A 150 2.48 -7.30 -18.57
C GLU A 150 3.03 -8.34 -17.57
N LEU A 151 3.24 -7.95 -16.31
CA LEU A 151 3.63 -8.89 -15.25
C LEU A 151 2.50 -9.88 -14.93
N VAL A 152 1.25 -9.40 -14.97
CA VAL A 152 0.06 -10.25 -14.77
C VAL A 152 -0.04 -11.27 -15.89
N GLU A 153 0.11 -10.85 -17.14
CA GLU A 153 0.08 -11.74 -18.30
C GLU A 153 1.18 -12.80 -18.23
N ARG A 154 2.38 -12.40 -17.83
CA ARG A 154 3.49 -13.33 -17.60
C ARG A 154 3.16 -14.38 -16.54
N ASP A 155 2.60 -13.96 -15.41
CA ASP A 155 2.23 -14.85 -14.31
C ASP A 155 1.12 -15.82 -14.73
N GLN A 156 0.14 -15.35 -15.51
CA GLN A 156 -0.92 -16.16 -16.08
C GLN A 156 -0.36 -17.19 -17.10
N ALA A 157 0.52 -16.77 -17.98
CA ALA A 157 1.19 -17.64 -18.93
C ALA A 157 2.03 -18.74 -18.25
N ALA A 158 2.58 -18.41 -17.07
CA ALA A 158 3.29 -19.37 -16.22
C ALA A 158 2.34 -20.29 -15.40
N GLY A 159 1.03 -20.15 -15.54
CA GLY A 159 0.03 -20.96 -14.85
C GLY A 159 -0.09 -20.66 -13.35
N LEU A 160 0.37 -19.48 -12.89
CA LEU A 160 0.27 -19.13 -11.47
C LEU A 160 -1.20 -18.83 -11.11
N PRO A 161 -1.72 -19.44 -10.03
CA PRO A 161 -3.09 -19.17 -9.56
C PRO A 161 -3.22 -17.74 -9.04
N ASP A 162 -4.46 -17.25 -8.94
CA ASP A 162 -4.70 -16.00 -8.23
C ASP A 162 -4.26 -16.09 -6.77
N ALA A 163 -3.85 -14.97 -6.20
CA ALA A 163 -3.52 -14.90 -4.80
C ALA A 163 -4.79 -14.91 -3.93
N PRO A 164 -4.74 -15.44 -2.71
CA PRO A 164 -5.90 -15.46 -1.82
C PRO A 164 -6.50 -14.05 -1.61
N TRP A 165 -7.81 -13.96 -1.74
CA TRP A 165 -8.55 -12.74 -1.45
C TRP A 165 -8.63 -12.49 0.05
N PRO A 166 -8.65 -11.22 0.48
CA PRO A 166 -8.82 -10.91 1.89
C PRO A 166 -10.19 -11.36 2.36
N PRO A 167 -10.31 -11.96 3.55
CA PRO A 167 -11.58 -12.45 4.04
C PRO A 167 -12.53 -11.29 4.27
N VAL A 168 -13.80 -11.51 3.92
CA VAL A 168 -14.93 -10.68 4.33
C VAL A 168 -15.48 -11.29 5.61
N TYR A 169 -15.18 -10.67 6.74
CA TYR A 169 -15.70 -11.16 8.02
C TYR A 169 -17.15 -10.71 8.19
N PRO A 170 -18.11 -11.63 8.42
CA PRO A 170 -19.41 -11.25 8.93
C PRO A 170 -19.26 -10.57 10.29
N LYS A 171 -20.24 -9.77 10.70
CA LYS A 171 -20.26 -9.23 12.06
C LYS A 171 -20.25 -10.36 13.09
N MET A 172 -19.39 -10.23 14.08
CA MET A 172 -19.40 -11.13 15.21
C MET A 172 -20.65 -10.91 16.05
N PRO A 173 -21.24 -11.97 16.63
CA PRO A 173 -22.32 -11.80 17.61
C PRO A 173 -21.88 -10.86 18.72
N GLY A 174 -22.72 -9.85 19.04
CA GLY A 174 -22.40 -8.84 20.06
C GLY A 174 -21.54 -7.66 19.60
N GLU A 175 -21.09 -7.64 18.34
CA GLU A 175 -20.40 -6.48 17.79
C GLU A 175 -21.35 -5.27 17.69
N PRO A 176 -20.97 -4.09 18.21
CA PRO A 176 -21.81 -2.90 18.13
C PRO A 176 -22.15 -2.54 16.68
N PRO A 177 -23.29 -1.88 16.44
CA PRO A 177 -23.66 -1.47 15.10
C PRO A 177 -22.58 -0.60 14.46
N ARG A 178 -22.19 -0.93 13.23
CA ARG A 178 -21.30 -0.04 12.47
C ARG A 178 -22.07 1.23 12.14
N VAL A 179 -21.44 2.38 12.37
CA VAL A 179 -22.04 3.66 12.01
C VAL A 179 -22.11 3.73 10.48
N ALA A 180 -23.33 3.85 9.95
CA ALA A 180 -23.51 4.04 8.53
C ALA A 180 -23.00 5.45 8.12
N PRO A 181 -22.33 5.61 6.97
CA PRO A 181 -21.86 6.92 6.49
C PRO A 181 -23.01 7.85 6.10
N SER A 182 -24.24 7.34 6.00
CA SER A 182 -25.45 8.09 5.69
C SER A 182 -26.54 7.79 6.70
N ARG A 183 -27.28 8.83 7.11
CA ARG A 183 -28.50 8.72 7.92
C ARG A 183 -29.75 8.38 7.08
N ALA A 184 -29.63 8.35 5.75
CA ALA A 184 -30.72 7.93 4.90
C ALA A 184 -31.12 6.48 5.24
N ARG A 185 -32.43 6.23 5.50
CA ARG A 185 -32.95 4.87 5.64
C ARG A 185 -32.72 4.16 4.31
N ARG A 186 -32.11 2.98 4.34
CA ARG A 186 -32.20 2.06 3.22
C ARG A 186 -33.68 1.70 3.09
N SER A 187 -34.30 2.06 1.97
CA SER A 187 -35.54 1.43 1.54
C SER A 187 -35.20 -0.04 1.26
N ASP A 188 -35.87 -0.93 2.01
CA ASP A 188 -35.85 -2.36 1.77
C ASP A 188 -36.42 -2.69 0.40
#